data_0bf6d2f01fe033f5a1f7fddcaaee196b
#
_entry.id   0bf6d2f01fe033f5a1f7fddcaaee196b
#
_cell.length_a   1.000
_cell.length_b   1.000
_cell.length_c   1.000
_cell.angle_alpha   90.00
_cell.angle_beta   90.00
_cell.angle_gamma   90.00
#
_symmetry.space_group_name_H-M   'P 1'
#
loop_
_entity.id
_entity.type
_entity.pdbx_description
1 polymer ?
#
loop_
_entity_poly.entity_id
_entity_poly.type
_entity_poly.pdbx_seq_one_letter_code
_entity_poly.pdbx_strand_id
1 'polypeptide(L)'
;SAGRVQSVAVRLIVEREREINAYKPTSQYRVQANFLLPNGSVLAAELNHRFDTEEEANSFLAYCSSQRFQIGNLATKMARRSPSAPFTTSTLQQDAANKLGYSVSQTMRLAQTLYESGHITYMRTDSVNLSQMALSTLKKEIVGTYGEKYHKLRQFTTKSKGAQEAHEAIRPTYIDVAEISGSAQEKKLYDLIRRRTLASQMSDADIERTTVSIPVSGTDYSFVANGEVIKFRGFLEVYLSDDSQDGNKLLPPMSVGEILTPESVTADQRYSQRPPRYTEASMVSKMEELGIGRPSTYAPTINTIQERGYVERGDKEGSPREVITLKLTPETGKIKRSVKAEKYGSDKGKLIPTDMGMVVNDFLVEHFPDIVNYGFTASVEEDFDDIALGKHQWQDVIGKFYKGFHPDVEKAQVFEKGSARVGTRELGIDPDSGLPVIASMGRFGSMVQIGTTEQVEKPRYASLQVGQTLESITLEQALDLFKLPKALGEYNGDAVSVGIGKFGPYVRYGKSYVSIPKDRDPLDVNLDEAIALIQAKAEAEEKSLLKVFTEEQGLEVRDGRFGPYIKYQNANYKLPKGIDIASLTYEDAKKIIDEASQKKTVKRTSSRTKAKAKS
;
A
#
# COMPACT_ATOMS: atom_id res chain seq x y z
N SER A 1 -11.24 14.99 -14.00
CA SER A 1 -10.40 15.00 -15.20
C SER A 1 -9.99 13.56 -15.54
N ALA A 2 -10.26 13.10 -16.74
CA ALA A 2 -9.94 11.77 -17.25
C ALA A 2 -8.62 11.77 -18.04
N GLY A 3 -8.04 10.58 -18.23
CA GLY A 3 -6.87 10.37 -19.07
C GLY A 3 -6.67 8.87 -19.30
N ARG A 4 -6.23 8.48 -20.49
CA ARG A 4 -6.18 7.07 -20.94
C ARG A 4 -5.43 6.11 -19.98
N VAL A 5 -4.36 6.54 -19.34
CA VAL A 5 -3.60 5.70 -18.40
C VAL A 5 -4.16 5.82 -16.97
N GLN A 6 -4.38 7.04 -16.49
CA GLN A 6 -4.82 7.31 -15.12
C GLN A 6 -6.23 6.78 -14.83
N SER A 7 -7.17 6.89 -15.79
CA SER A 7 -8.54 6.39 -15.59
C SER A 7 -8.59 4.88 -15.49
N VAL A 8 -7.78 4.20 -16.30
CA VAL A 8 -7.64 2.74 -16.25
C VAL A 8 -6.92 2.29 -14.97
N ALA A 9 -5.94 3.07 -14.48
CA ALA A 9 -5.31 2.81 -13.18
C ALA A 9 -6.31 2.93 -12.01
N VAL A 10 -7.19 3.95 -12.03
CA VAL A 10 -8.28 4.06 -11.04
C VAL A 10 -9.24 2.88 -11.14
N ARG A 11 -9.62 2.47 -12.34
CA ARG A 11 -10.48 1.31 -12.58
C ARG A 11 -9.93 0.03 -11.97
N LEU A 12 -8.64 -0.27 -12.15
CA LEU A 12 -7.99 -1.43 -11.54
C LEU A 12 -8.11 -1.43 -10.00
N ILE A 13 -7.96 -0.26 -9.39
CA ILE A 13 -8.04 -0.12 -7.93
C ILE A 13 -9.49 -0.25 -7.45
N VAL A 14 -10.45 0.34 -8.17
CA VAL A 14 -11.89 0.24 -7.84
C VAL A 14 -12.39 -1.20 -7.98
N GLU A 15 -12.08 -1.88 -9.09
CA GLU A 15 -12.47 -3.28 -9.30
C GLU A 15 -11.87 -4.19 -8.21
N ARG A 16 -10.60 -3.96 -7.83
CA ARG A 16 -9.95 -4.69 -6.74
C ARG A 16 -10.66 -4.45 -5.40
N GLU A 17 -11.09 -3.24 -5.11
CA GLU A 17 -11.82 -2.95 -3.87
C GLU A 17 -13.17 -3.67 -3.85
N ARG A 18 -13.87 -3.71 -4.99
CA ARG A 18 -15.15 -4.45 -5.14
C ARG A 18 -14.96 -5.96 -4.99
N GLU A 19 -13.89 -6.53 -5.56
CA GLU A 19 -13.51 -7.93 -5.33
C GLU A 19 -13.29 -8.22 -3.84
N ILE A 20 -12.61 -7.33 -3.14
CA ILE A 20 -12.34 -7.45 -1.70
C ILE A 20 -13.63 -7.38 -0.88
N ASN A 21 -14.53 -6.46 -1.22
CA ASN A 21 -15.80 -6.28 -0.51
C ASN A 21 -16.79 -7.44 -0.76
N ALA A 22 -16.73 -8.04 -1.95
CA ALA A 22 -17.54 -9.23 -2.29
C ALA A 22 -16.96 -10.54 -1.71
N TYR A 23 -15.69 -10.53 -1.28
CA TYR A 23 -15.00 -11.72 -0.83
C TYR A 23 -15.53 -12.23 0.51
N LYS A 24 -15.93 -13.50 0.55
CA LYS A 24 -16.36 -14.21 1.76
C LYS A 24 -15.24 -15.15 2.21
N PRO A 25 -14.59 -14.89 3.35
CA PRO A 25 -13.53 -15.75 3.84
C PRO A 25 -14.09 -17.11 4.26
N THR A 26 -13.43 -18.17 3.84
CA THR A 26 -13.61 -19.54 4.35
C THR A 26 -12.47 -19.86 5.30
N SER A 27 -12.67 -20.78 6.23
CA SER A 27 -11.60 -21.24 7.12
C SER A 27 -11.41 -22.74 7.03
N GLN A 28 -10.16 -23.17 7.20
CA GLN A 28 -9.76 -24.57 7.26
C GLN A 28 -8.72 -24.75 8.38
N TYR A 29 -8.62 -25.96 8.89
CA TYR A 29 -7.64 -26.31 9.91
C TYR A 29 -6.40 -26.92 9.26
N ARG A 30 -5.26 -26.25 9.44
CA ARG A 30 -3.94 -26.71 9.05
C ARG A 30 -3.31 -27.48 10.18
N VAL A 31 -2.92 -28.74 9.93
CA VAL A 31 -2.34 -29.60 10.95
C VAL A 31 -0.82 -29.64 10.81
N GLN A 32 -0.13 -29.42 11.91
CA GLN A 32 1.32 -29.50 12.02
C GLN A 32 1.70 -30.41 13.20
N ALA A 33 2.78 -31.14 13.06
CA ALA A 33 3.34 -31.96 14.12
C ALA A 33 4.83 -31.69 14.31
N ASN A 34 5.27 -31.73 15.56
CA ASN A 34 6.68 -31.81 15.92
C ASN A 34 6.97 -33.25 16.36
N PHE A 35 7.91 -33.87 15.67
CA PHE A 35 8.36 -35.24 15.97
C PHE A 35 9.78 -35.20 16.54
N LEU A 36 9.99 -35.92 17.62
CA LEU A 36 11.31 -36.15 18.19
C LEU A 36 11.92 -37.39 17.52
N LEU A 37 13.11 -37.20 16.96
CA LEU A 37 13.93 -38.30 16.41
C LEU A 37 14.73 -39.00 17.53
N PRO A 38 15.19 -40.24 17.32
CA PRO A 38 16.04 -40.98 18.30
C PRO A 38 17.31 -40.22 18.71
N ASN A 39 17.84 -39.37 17.84
CA ASN A 39 19.00 -38.53 18.14
C ASN A 39 18.70 -37.26 18.95
N GLY A 40 17.44 -37.06 19.39
CA GLY A 40 16.99 -35.91 20.17
C GLY A 40 16.66 -34.65 19.36
N SER A 41 16.77 -34.70 18.04
CA SER A 41 16.39 -33.55 17.18
C SER A 41 14.90 -33.51 16.92
N VAL A 42 14.35 -32.30 16.68
CA VAL A 42 12.93 -32.11 16.38
C VAL A 42 12.72 -31.94 14.87
N LEU A 43 11.80 -32.70 14.31
CA LEU A 43 11.34 -32.61 12.93
C LEU A 43 9.93 -32.01 12.89
N ALA A 44 9.82 -30.79 12.40
CA ALA A 44 8.52 -30.15 12.15
C ALA A 44 7.96 -30.56 10.79
N ALA A 45 6.74 -31.07 10.76
CA ALA A 45 6.08 -31.52 9.55
C ALA A 45 4.64 -31.02 9.47
N GLU A 46 4.11 -30.82 8.29
CA GLU A 46 2.74 -30.38 8.01
C GLU A 46 1.97 -31.53 7.33
N LEU A 47 0.72 -31.73 7.75
CA LEU A 47 -0.16 -32.69 7.12
C LEU A 47 -0.49 -32.24 5.69
N ASN A 48 -0.47 -33.17 4.75
CA ASN A 48 -0.83 -32.90 3.34
C ASN A 48 -2.34 -32.71 3.09
N HIS A 49 -3.13 -32.62 4.17
CA HIS A 49 -4.57 -32.41 4.16
C HIS A 49 -4.96 -31.28 5.12
N ARG A 50 -6.08 -30.60 4.81
CA ARG A 50 -6.70 -29.59 5.66
C ARG A 50 -8.13 -29.98 5.94
N PHE A 51 -8.58 -29.77 7.17
CA PHE A 51 -9.94 -30.07 7.59
C PHE A 51 -10.81 -28.82 7.51
N ASP A 52 -12.06 -28.98 7.10
CA ASP A 52 -12.99 -27.85 6.94
C ASP A 52 -13.63 -27.45 8.27
N THR A 53 -13.77 -28.37 9.22
CA THR A 53 -14.44 -28.13 10.51
C THR A 53 -13.52 -28.41 11.72
N GLU A 54 -13.87 -27.81 12.87
CA GLU A 54 -13.17 -28.01 14.13
C GLU A 54 -13.31 -29.48 14.58
N GLU A 55 -14.48 -30.06 14.36
CA GLU A 55 -14.81 -31.44 14.74
C GLU A 55 -13.97 -32.47 14.00
N GLU A 56 -13.80 -32.29 12.69
CA GLU A 56 -12.93 -33.14 11.86
C GLU A 56 -11.47 -33.05 12.32
N ALA A 57 -10.96 -31.83 12.53
CA ALA A 57 -9.61 -31.58 13.00
C ALA A 57 -9.38 -32.18 14.37
N ASN A 58 -10.33 -32.02 15.31
CA ASN A 58 -10.28 -32.62 16.67
C ASN A 58 -10.27 -34.15 16.60
N SER A 59 -11.13 -34.75 15.77
CA SER A 59 -11.20 -36.19 15.58
C SER A 59 -9.90 -36.77 15.03
N PHE A 60 -9.27 -36.06 14.07
CA PHE A 60 -7.97 -36.43 13.53
C PHE A 60 -6.86 -36.31 14.58
N LEU A 61 -6.85 -35.25 15.40
CA LEU A 61 -5.89 -35.13 16.50
C LEU A 61 -6.05 -36.26 17.52
N ALA A 62 -7.29 -36.61 17.88
CA ALA A 62 -7.58 -37.74 18.75
C ALA A 62 -7.07 -39.06 18.14
N TYR A 63 -7.27 -39.25 16.84
CA TYR A 63 -6.73 -40.41 16.13
C TYR A 63 -5.20 -40.48 16.21
N CYS A 64 -4.50 -39.35 16.01
CA CYS A 64 -3.05 -39.27 16.11
C CYS A 64 -2.48 -39.69 17.48
N SER A 65 -3.26 -39.57 18.57
CA SER A 65 -2.80 -39.94 19.94
C SER A 65 -2.44 -41.40 20.11
N SER A 66 -3.05 -42.28 19.31
CA SER A 66 -2.83 -43.73 19.34
C SER A 66 -1.93 -44.26 18.23
N GLN A 67 -1.47 -43.38 17.33
CA GLN A 67 -0.69 -43.79 16.16
C GLN A 67 0.80 -43.90 16.46
N ARG A 68 1.45 -44.82 15.74
CA ARG A 68 2.91 -44.87 15.63
C ARG A 68 3.35 -44.21 14.35
N PHE A 69 4.36 -43.37 14.43
CA PHE A 69 4.89 -42.66 13.31
C PHE A 69 6.29 -43.17 12.95
N GLN A 70 6.53 -43.30 11.65
CA GLN A 70 7.85 -43.65 11.13
C GLN A 70 8.07 -42.92 9.82
N ILE A 71 9.33 -42.67 9.47
CA ILE A 71 9.70 -42.12 8.19
C ILE A 71 9.40 -43.12 7.08
N GLY A 72 8.40 -42.83 6.25
CA GLY A 72 7.97 -43.71 5.16
C GLY A 72 8.80 -43.50 3.89
N ASN A 73 9.17 -42.27 3.60
CA ASN A 73 9.98 -41.91 2.43
C ASN A 73 10.85 -40.69 2.69
N LEU A 74 12.03 -40.71 2.09
CA LEU A 74 12.99 -39.61 2.10
C LEU A 74 13.50 -39.43 0.67
N ALA A 75 13.05 -38.33 0.01
CA ALA A 75 13.39 -38.03 -1.36
C ALA A 75 14.24 -36.75 -1.44
N THR A 76 15.42 -36.87 -2.01
CA THR A 76 16.31 -35.74 -2.23
C THR A 76 16.42 -35.44 -3.71
N LYS A 77 16.23 -34.17 -4.10
CA LYS A 77 16.31 -33.70 -5.49
C LYS A 77 17.17 -32.46 -5.58
N MET A 78 18.02 -32.43 -6.61
CA MET A 78 18.74 -31.20 -6.97
C MET A 78 17.78 -30.24 -7.71
N ALA A 79 17.76 -29.00 -7.29
CA ALA A 79 17.03 -27.91 -7.94
C ALA A 79 18.01 -26.77 -8.25
N ARG A 80 17.71 -25.99 -9.27
CA ARG A 80 18.45 -24.79 -9.62
C ARG A 80 17.58 -23.56 -9.47
N ARG A 81 18.16 -22.51 -8.93
CA ARG A 81 17.53 -21.19 -8.87
C ARG A 81 18.36 -20.25 -9.76
N SER A 82 17.72 -19.69 -10.78
CA SER A 82 18.35 -18.75 -11.70
C SER A 82 18.15 -17.29 -11.25
N PRO A 83 19.09 -16.40 -11.54
CA PRO A 83 18.94 -14.98 -11.25
C PRO A 83 17.89 -14.34 -12.16
N SER A 84 17.34 -13.25 -11.68
CA SER A 84 16.46 -12.40 -12.48
C SER A 84 17.26 -11.54 -13.46
N ALA A 85 16.59 -11.05 -14.52
CA ALA A 85 17.16 -10.12 -15.49
C ALA A 85 17.64 -8.80 -14.84
N PRO A 86 18.52 -8.05 -15.50
CA PRO A 86 18.83 -6.68 -15.12
C PRO A 86 17.58 -5.83 -14.99
N PHE A 87 17.64 -4.70 -14.28
CA PHE A 87 16.48 -3.88 -14.02
C PHE A 87 15.95 -3.17 -15.27
N THR A 88 14.63 -3.25 -15.42
CA THR A 88 13.80 -2.25 -16.12
C THR A 88 13.34 -1.19 -15.14
N THR A 89 12.72 -0.11 -15.62
CA THR A 89 12.08 0.90 -14.75
C THR A 89 11.09 0.26 -13.78
N SER A 90 10.22 -0.60 -14.28
CA SER A 90 9.20 -1.28 -13.49
C SER A 90 9.80 -2.17 -12.40
N THR A 91 10.73 -3.04 -12.76
CA THR A 91 11.34 -3.97 -11.80
C THR A 91 12.23 -3.26 -10.78
N LEU A 92 12.87 -2.14 -11.15
CA LEU A 92 13.59 -1.29 -10.20
C LEU A 92 12.64 -0.66 -9.17
N GLN A 93 11.51 -0.13 -9.62
CA GLN A 93 10.50 0.45 -8.72
C GLN A 93 9.94 -0.59 -7.75
N GLN A 94 9.69 -1.81 -8.22
CA GLN A 94 9.20 -2.92 -7.39
C GLN A 94 10.23 -3.35 -6.34
N ASP A 95 11.47 -3.59 -6.74
CA ASP A 95 12.52 -4.06 -5.82
C ASP A 95 12.93 -2.96 -4.83
N ALA A 96 13.01 -1.69 -5.25
CA ALA A 96 13.28 -0.58 -4.36
C ALA A 96 12.17 -0.39 -3.31
N ALA A 97 10.90 -0.57 -3.69
CA ALA A 97 9.81 -0.53 -2.74
C ALA A 97 9.86 -1.70 -1.74
N ASN A 98 10.13 -2.92 -2.22
CA ASN A 98 10.12 -4.12 -1.38
C ASN A 98 11.35 -4.22 -0.46
N LYS A 99 12.55 -3.82 -0.93
CA LYS A 99 13.81 -4.00 -0.21
C LYS A 99 14.27 -2.75 0.54
N LEU A 100 13.98 -1.55 0.00
CA LEU A 100 14.43 -0.28 0.57
C LEU A 100 13.29 0.55 1.18
N GLY A 101 12.02 0.14 0.97
CA GLY A 101 10.84 0.88 1.43
C GLY A 101 10.63 2.21 0.69
N TYR A 102 11.20 2.38 -0.51
CA TYR A 102 11.07 3.61 -1.28
C TYR A 102 9.76 3.65 -2.05
N SER A 103 9.12 4.82 -2.11
CA SER A 103 7.99 5.02 -3.01
C SER A 103 8.46 5.01 -4.47
N VAL A 104 7.53 4.72 -5.39
CA VAL A 104 7.82 4.74 -6.84
C VAL A 104 8.40 6.08 -7.28
N SER A 105 7.82 7.19 -6.82
CA SER A 105 8.30 8.56 -7.14
C SER A 105 9.66 8.87 -6.54
N GLN A 106 9.91 8.40 -5.31
CA GLN A 106 11.22 8.55 -4.67
C GLN A 106 12.30 7.78 -5.43
N THR A 107 12.01 6.54 -5.82
CA THR A 107 12.91 5.70 -6.61
C THR A 107 13.30 6.39 -7.91
N MET A 108 12.32 6.94 -8.65
CA MET A 108 12.59 7.61 -9.92
C MET A 108 13.39 8.90 -9.75
N ARG A 109 13.15 9.68 -8.69
CA ARG A 109 13.93 10.87 -8.39
C ARG A 109 15.39 10.53 -8.09
N LEU A 110 15.63 9.50 -7.25
CA LEU A 110 16.99 9.05 -6.93
C LEU A 110 17.69 8.46 -8.15
N ALA A 111 16.99 7.67 -8.95
CA ALA A 111 17.53 7.11 -10.20
C ALA A 111 17.88 8.22 -11.21
N GLN A 112 17.08 9.28 -11.29
CA GLN A 112 17.38 10.47 -12.10
C GLN A 112 18.69 11.12 -11.65
N THR A 113 18.86 11.34 -10.35
CA THR A 113 20.12 11.91 -9.81
C THR A 113 21.32 11.01 -10.11
N LEU A 114 21.19 9.69 -9.94
CA LEU A 114 22.27 8.74 -10.26
C LEU A 114 22.64 8.76 -11.75
N TYR A 115 21.65 8.88 -12.64
CA TYR A 115 21.87 8.99 -14.08
C TYR A 115 22.58 10.32 -14.45
N GLU A 116 22.08 11.44 -13.94
CA GLU A 116 22.65 12.77 -14.19
C GLU A 116 24.07 12.90 -13.65
N SER A 117 24.41 12.17 -12.59
CA SER A 117 25.76 12.07 -12.04
C SER A 117 26.63 11.05 -12.78
N GLY A 118 26.15 10.38 -13.81
CA GLY A 118 26.89 9.42 -14.63
C GLY A 118 27.12 8.06 -13.95
N HIS A 119 26.42 7.74 -12.86
CA HIS A 119 26.62 6.50 -12.12
C HIS A 119 25.87 5.31 -12.70
N ILE A 120 24.73 5.53 -13.38
CA ILE A 120 23.92 4.47 -14.00
C ILE A 120 23.52 4.84 -15.43
N THR A 121 23.12 3.84 -16.22
CA THR A 121 22.46 4.02 -17.52
C THR A 121 21.10 4.68 -17.36
N TYR A 122 20.49 5.08 -18.47
CA TYR A 122 19.19 5.77 -18.46
C TYR A 122 18.11 4.95 -17.74
N MET A 123 17.46 5.56 -16.76
CA MET A 123 16.56 4.87 -15.83
C MET A 123 15.14 4.66 -16.36
N ARG A 124 14.79 5.21 -17.52
CA ARG A 124 13.47 5.00 -18.14
C ARG A 124 13.61 4.04 -19.31
N THR A 125 13.60 2.77 -19.03
CA THR A 125 13.75 1.69 -20.01
C THR A 125 12.89 0.50 -19.64
N ASP A 126 12.36 -0.19 -20.62
CA ASP A 126 11.72 -1.50 -20.52
C ASP A 126 12.65 -2.61 -21.02
N SER A 127 13.85 -2.25 -21.50
CA SER A 127 14.87 -3.20 -21.96
C SER A 127 15.56 -3.91 -20.81
N VAL A 128 15.84 -5.20 -20.98
CA VAL A 128 16.69 -6.04 -20.12
C VAL A 128 18.04 -6.35 -20.77
N ASN A 129 18.33 -5.74 -21.92
CA ASN A 129 19.54 -6.01 -22.69
C ASN A 129 20.77 -5.34 -22.07
N LEU A 130 21.92 -5.99 -22.20
CA LEU A 130 23.22 -5.45 -21.85
C LEU A 130 24.11 -5.41 -23.09
N SER A 131 24.85 -4.31 -23.28
CA SER A 131 25.81 -4.21 -24.38
C SER A 131 26.96 -5.19 -24.25
N GLN A 132 27.63 -5.53 -25.34
CA GLN A 132 28.78 -6.44 -25.32
C GLN A 132 29.91 -5.91 -24.44
N MET A 133 30.11 -4.60 -24.39
CA MET A 133 31.08 -3.97 -23.49
C MET A 133 30.70 -4.20 -22.02
N ALA A 134 29.42 -4.02 -21.67
CA ALA A 134 28.93 -4.28 -20.31
C ALA A 134 29.11 -5.76 -19.93
N LEU A 135 28.75 -6.69 -20.82
CA LEU A 135 28.92 -8.13 -20.59
C LEU A 135 30.38 -8.51 -20.38
N SER A 136 31.31 -7.94 -21.16
CA SER A 136 32.76 -8.18 -21.03
C SER A 136 33.29 -7.65 -19.70
N THR A 137 32.89 -6.47 -19.29
CA THR A 137 33.29 -5.87 -18.00
C THR A 137 32.71 -6.63 -16.81
N LEU A 138 31.43 -7.06 -16.90
CA LEU A 138 30.78 -7.90 -15.89
C LEU A 138 31.51 -9.26 -15.72
N LYS A 139 31.89 -9.91 -16.84
CA LYS A 139 32.68 -11.13 -16.77
C LYS A 139 33.99 -10.90 -16.01
N LYS A 140 34.72 -9.85 -16.33
CA LYS A 140 35.99 -9.51 -15.70
C LYS A 140 35.82 -9.26 -14.19
N GLU A 141 34.81 -8.51 -13.78
CA GLU A 141 34.49 -8.23 -12.38
C GLU A 141 34.11 -9.50 -11.62
N ILE A 142 33.19 -10.32 -12.19
CA ILE A 142 32.70 -11.53 -11.53
C ILE A 142 33.84 -12.56 -11.39
N VAL A 143 34.60 -12.79 -12.45
CA VAL A 143 35.72 -13.76 -12.42
C VAL A 143 36.81 -13.27 -11.48
N GLY A 144 37.15 -12.00 -11.50
CA GLY A 144 38.18 -11.41 -10.63
C GLY A 144 37.81 -11.45 -9.14
N THR A 145 36.54 -11.23 -8.81
CA THR A 145 36.08 -11.14 -7.41
C THR A 145 35.64 -12.49 -6.84
N TYR A 146 34.93 -13.31 -7.62
CA TYR A 146 34.27 -14.54 -7.13
C TYR A 146 34.86 -15.84 -7.77
N GLY A 147 35.57 -15.72 -8.88
CA GLY A 147 36.16 -16.85 -9.63
C GLY A 147 35.29 -17.30 -10.82
N GLU A 148 35.92 -18.04 -11.74
CA GLU A 148 35.34 -18.48 -13.03
C GLU A 148 33.99 -19.21 -12.88
N LYS A 149 33.87 -20.08 -11.88
CA LYS A 149 32.65 -20.88 -11.62
C LYS A 149 31.40 -20.04 -11.34
N TYR A 150 31.57 -18.76 -10.92
CA TYR A 150 30.47 -17.87 -10.63
C TYR A 150 29.96 -17.11 -11.85
N HIS A 151 30.69 -17.13 -12.97
CA HIS A 151 30.26 -16.43 -14.18
C HIS A 151 29.44 -17.35 -15.09
N LYS A 152 28.32 -16.85 -15.58
CA LYS A 152 27.51 -17.48 -16.63
C LYS A 152 26.90 -16.40 -17.50
N LEU A 153 27.36 -16.31 -18.74
CA LEU A 153 26.79 -15.39 -19.71
C LEU A 153 25.30 -15.68 -19.94
N ARG A 154 24.46 -14.65 -19.84
CA ARG A 154 23.04 -14.73 -20.16
C ARG A 154 22.63 -13.55 -21.01
N GLN A 155 21.81 -13.84 -22.01
CA GLN A 155 21.03 -12.84 -22.73
C GLN A 155 19.57 -13.00 -22.33
N PHE A 156 18.98 -11.93 -21.85
CA PHE A 156 17.58 -11.88 -21.48
C PHE A 156 16.80 -11.25 -22.64
N THR A 157 15.62 -11.78 -22.91
CA THR A 157 14.69 -11.21 -23.91
C THR A 157 13.58 -10.46 -23.20
N THR A 158 13.27 -9.27 -23.70
CA THR A 158 12.16 -8.47 -23.20
C THR A 158 10.84 -9.13 -23.58
N LYS A 159 9.95 -9.31 -22.59
CA LYS A 159 8.64 -9.94 -22.81
C LYS A 159 7.55 -8.94 -23.21
N SER A 160 7.77 -7.64 -23.02
CA SER A 160 6.80 -6.60 -23.37
C SER A 160 6.75 -6.41 -24.89
N LYS A 161 5.56 -6.51 -25.48
CA LYS A 161 5.31 -6.10 -26.85
C LYS A 161 5.60 -4.59 -26.97
N GLY A 162 6.34 -4.19 -27.98
CA GLY A 162 6.70 -2.78 -28.22
C GLY A 162 7.88 -2.26 -27.38
N ALA A 163 8.67 -3.16 -26.76
CA ALA A 163 9.92 -2.74 -26.11
C ALA A 163 10.90 -2.16 -27.13
N GLN A 164 11.49 -1.00 -26.79
CA GLN A 164 12.53 -0.39 -27.62
C GLN A 164 13.84 -1.16 -27.40
N GLU A 165 14.11 -2.15 -28.24
CA GLU A 165 15.31 -3.01 -28.15
C GLU A 165 16.64 -2.25 -28.24
N ALA A 166 16.61 -1.00 -28.72
CA ALA A 166 17.77 -0.14 -28.83
C ALA A 166 18.33 0.36 -27.47
N HIS A 167 17.55 0.20 -26.38
CA HIS A 167 17.95 0.67 -25.06
C HIS A 167 18.62 -0.45 -24.23
N GLU A 168 19.57 -0.07 -23.37
CA GLU A 168 20.10 -0.94 -22.35
C GLU A 168 19.20 -1.00 -21.12
N ALA A 169 19.37 -2.06 -20.32
CA ALA A 169 18.83 -2.16 -18.98
C ALA A 169 19.43 -1.10 -18.04
N ILE A 170 18.80 -0.89 -16.88
CA ILE A 170 19.36 -0.05 -15.82
C ILE A 170 20.51 -0.79 -15.16
N ARG A 171 21.71 -0.27 -15.29
CA ARG A 171 22.95 -0.83 -14.75
C ARG A 171 23.93 0.28 -14.32
N PRO A 172 24.92 -0.02 -13.48
CA PRO A 172 26.04 0.89 -13.27
C PRO A 172 26.75 1.20 -14.58
N THR A 173 27.18 2.44 -14.76
CA THR A 173 28.02 2.85 -15.90
C THR A 173 29.36 2.12 -15.83
N TYR A 174 29.92 2.06 -14.61
CA TYR A 174 31.18 1.36 -14.30
C TYR A 174 30.92 0.32 -13.21
N ILE A 175 30.93 -0.94 -13.56
CA ILE A 175 30.56 -2.04 -12.65
C ILE A 175 31.60 -2.30 -11.54
N ASP A 176 32.84 -1.97 -11.78
CA ASP A 176 33.97 -2.05 -10.85
C ASP A 176 33.90 -1.00 -9.72
N VAL A 177 33.09 0.05 -9.90
CA VAL A 177 32.84 1.03 -8.84
C VAL A 177 31.84 0.44 -7.84
N ALA A 178 32.34 -0.02 -6.68
CA ALA A 178 31.51 -0.62 -5.65
C ALA A 178 30.71 0.42 -4.86
N GLU A 179 31.29 1.59 -4.61
CA GLU A 179 30.66 2.67 -3.84
C GLU A 179 30.75 4.00 -4.59
N ILE A 180 29.68 4.80 -4.47
CA ILE A 180 29.59 6.13 -5.07
C ILE A 180 29.54 7.21 -3.99
N SER A 181 29.84 8.45 -4.36
CA SER A 181 29.53 9.63 -3.55
C SER A 181 28.02 9.94 -3.62
N GLY A 182 27.48 10.54 -2.58
CA GLY A 182 26.06 10.93 -2.54
C GLY A 182 25.37 10.61 -1.22
N SER A 183 24.06 10.84 -1.17
CA SER A 183 23.24 10.58 0.00
C SER A 183 23.14 9.07 0.31
N ALA A 184 22.83 8.73 1.56
CA ALA A 184 22.63 7.34 1.95
C ALA A 184 21.53 6.63 1.12
N GLN A 185 20.53 7.37 0.65
CA GLN A 185 19.48 6.83 -0.19
C GLN A 185 19.96 6.53 -1.62
N GLU A 186 20.75 7.40 -2.20
CA GLU A 186 21.40 7.19 -3.51
C GLU A 186 22.34 5.98 -3.48
N LYS A 187 23.18 5.88 -2.45
CA LYS A 187 24.10 4.74 -2.25
C LYS A 187 23.35 3.41 -2.16
N LYS A 188 22.25 3.35 -1.40
CA LYS A 188 21.41 2.14 -1.28
C LYS A 188 20.77 1.75 -2.62
N LEU A 189 20.26 2.72 -3.38
CA LEU A 189 19.66 2.45 -4.68
C LEU A 189 20.70 2.00 -5.70
N TYR A 190 21.89 2.63 -5.72
CA TYR A 190 23.01 2.23 -6.56
C TYR A 190 23.47 0.80 -6.24
N ASP A 191 23.64 0.46 -4.97
CA ASP A 191 24.02 -0.89 -4.54
C ASP A 191 22.98 -1.94 -4.98
N LEU A 192 21.69 -1.64 -4.85
CA LEU A 192 20.62 -2.51 -5.35
C LEU A 192 20.74 -2.76 -6.86
N ILE A 193 21.00 -1.71 -7.64
CA ILE A 193 21.18 -1.79 -9.09
C ILE A 193 22.44 -2.60 -9.43
N ARG A 194 23.55 -2.33 -8.75
CA ARG A 194 24.82 -3.03 -8.96
C ARG A 194 24.70 -4.51 -8.66
N ARG A 195 24.17 -4.88 -7.50
CA ARG A 195 23.96 -6.29 -7.10
C ARG A 195 23.06 -7.01 -8.10
N ARG A 196 21.98 -6.41 -8.57
CA ARG A 196 21.09 -7.01 -9.57
C ARG A 196 21.80 -7.24 -10.89
N THR A 197 22.59 -6.27 -11.34
CA THR A 197 23.35 -6.37 -12.58
C THR A 197 24.40 -7.47 -12.51
N LEU A 198 25.20 -7.56 -11.42
CA LEU A 198 26.15 -8.64 -11.19
C LEU A 198 25.43 -10.00 -11.17
N ALA A 199 24.41 -10.14 -10.32
CA ALA A 199 23.64 -11.37 -10.17
C ALA A 199 23.10 -11.89 -11.51
N SER A 200 22.66 -11.00 -12.41
CA SER A 200 22.12 -11.38 -13.72
C SER A 200 23.10 -12.16 -14.59
N GLN A 201 24.41 -11.95 -14.42
CA GLN A 201 25.48 -12.59 -15.16
C GLN A 201 26.27 -13.63 -14.34
N MET A 202 25.76 -13.98 -13.15
CA MET A 202 26.32 -15.03 -12.29
C MET A 202 25.64 -16.37 -12.53
N SER A 203 26.34 -17.45 -12.14
CA SER A 203 25.84 -18.83 -12.23
C SER A 203 24.58 -19.04 -11.37
N ASP A 204 23.78 -20.03 -11.75
CA ASP A 204 22.63 -20.46 -10.95
C ASP A 204 23.08 -20.91 -9.55
N ALA A 205 22.21 -20.81 -8.57
CA ALA A 205 22.40 -21.46 -7.29
C ALA A 205 21.92 -22.92 -7.38
N ASP A 206 22.78 -23.86 -6.91
CA ASP A 206 22.39 -25.27 -6.79
C ASP A 206 21.85 -25.52 -5.39
N ILE A 207 20.63 -26.02 -5.31
CA ILE A 207 19.88 -26.23 -4.08
C ILE A 207 19.48 -27.70 -4.01
N GLU A 208 19.85 -28.35 -2.91
CA GLU A 208 19.39 -29.69 -2.59
C GLU A 208 18.08 -29.57 -1.78
N ARG A 209 16.99 -30.12 -2.29
CA ARG A 209 15.70 -30.17 -1.63
C ARG A 209 15.44 -31.58 -1.14
N THR A 210 15.18 -31.71 0.17
CA THR A 210 14.82 -32.97 0.79
C THR A 210 13.36 -32.90 1.24
N THR A 211 12.57 -33.88 0.82
CA THR A 211 11.18 -34.05 1.25
C THR A 211 11.08 -35.35 2.03
N VAL A 212 10.58 -35.26 3.25
CA VAL A 212 10.33 -36.39 4.15
C VAL A 212 8.83 -36.61 4.22
N SER A 213 8.38 -37.84 4.02
CA SER A 213 6.97 -38.24 4.18
C SER A 213 6.81 -39.19 5.35
N ILE A 214 5.88 -38.88 6.22
CA ILE A 214 5.53 -39.64 7.44
C ILE A 214 4.06 -40.03 7.32
N PRO A 215 3.75 -41.25 6.83
CA PRO A 215 2.38 -41.68 6.62
C PRO A 215 1.65 -41.83 7.96
N VAL A 216 0.36 -41.52 7.97
CA VAL A 216 -0.54 -41.76 9.07
C VAL A 216 -1.29 -43.06 8.80
N SER A 217 -0.96 -44.13 9.53
CA SER A 217 -1.52 -45.48 9.33
C SER A 217 -3.04 -45.44 9.30
N GLY A 218 -3.66 -46.22 8.41
CA GLY A 218 -5.13 -46.30 8.30
C GLY A 218 -5.79 -45.08 7.61
N THR A 219 -5.00 -44.18 7.03
CA THR A 219 -5.48 -43.03 6.27
C THR A 219 -4.67 -42.84 5.00
N ASP A 220 -5.14 -42.02 4.07
CA ASP A 220 -4.37 -41.56 2.89
C ASP A 220 -3.53 -40.32 3.20
N TYR A 221 -3.46 -39.88 4.46
CA TYR A 221 -2.75 -38.67 4.87
C TYR A 221 -1.30 -38.97 5.25
N SER A 222 -0.46 -37.96 5.03
CA SER A 222 0.94 -37.99 5.45
C SER A 222 1.37 -36.63 5.99
N PHE A 223 2.18 -36.63 7.04
CA PHE A 223 2.93 -35.45 7.42
C PHE A 223 4.13 -35.30 6.49
N VAL A 224 4.36 -34.09 6.02
CA VAL A 224 5.45 -33.78 5.07
C VAL A 224 6.36 -32.71 5.68
N ALA A 225 7.67 -33.02 5.75
CA ALA A 225 8.68 -32.05 6.10
C ALA A 225 9.56 -31.75 4.87
N ASN A 226 9.85 -30.46 4.65
CA ASN A 226 10.70 -30.02 3.55
C ASN A 226 11.93 -29.28 4.09
N GLY A 227 13.09 -29.63 3.55
CA GLY A 227 14.34 -28.96 3.81
C GLY A 227 15.03 -28.50 2.52
N GLU A 228 15.83 -27.45 2.64
CA GLU A 228 16.65 -26.94 1.55
C GLU A 228 18.08 -26.71 2.05
N VAL A 229 19.06 -27.12 1.24
CA VAL A 229 20.48 -26.87 1.48
C VAL A 229 21.08 -26.27 0.23
N ILE A 230 21.68 -25.09 0.35
CA ILE A 230 22.41 -24.46 -0.76
C ILE A 230 23.76 -25.15 -0.89
N LYS A 231 23.98 -25.92 -1.97
CA LYS A 231 25.25 -26.60 -2.28
C LYS A 231 26.24 -25.65 -2.97
N PHE A 232 25.72 -24.77 -3.82
CA PHE A 232 26.50 -23.73 -4.48
C PHE A 232 25.66 -22.45 -4.53
N ARG A 233 26.22 -21.37 -4.01
CA ARG A 233 25.46 -20.10 -3.88
C ARG A 233 25.20 -19.39 -5.21
N GLY A 234 26.14 -19.49 -6.17
CA GLY A 234 26.03 -18.82 -7.46
C GLY A 234 25.68 -17.32 -7.27
N PHE A 235 24.64 -16.83 -7.95
CA PHE A 235 24.22 -15.42 -7.86
C PHE A 235 23.74 -15.01 -6.46
N LEU A 236 23.36 -15.95 -5.61
CA LEU A 236 22.95 -15.67 -4.23
C LEU A 236 24.10 -15.09 -3.39
N GLU A 237 25.37 -15.25 -3.83
CA GLU A 237 26.51 -14.64 -3.15
C GLU A 237 26.41 -13.11 -3.04
N VAL A 238 25.84 -12.47 -4.07
CA VAL A 238 25.64 -11.01 -4.09
C VAL A 238 24.21 -10.57 -3.78
N TYR A 239 23.24 -11.51 -3.78
CA TYR A 239 21.81 -11.17 -3.71
C TYR A 239 21.12 -11.58 -2.41
N LEU A 240 21.72 -12.45 -1.60
CA LEU A 240 21.27 -12.69 -0.23
C LEU A 240 21.73 -11.51 0.63
N SER A 241 20.79 -10.87 1.35
CA SER A 241 21.14 -9.99 2.45
C SER A 241 21.68 -10.82 3.62
N ASP A 242 22.65 -10.30 4.35
CA ASP A 242 23.24 -10.96 5.54
C ASP A 242 22.21 -11.33 6.61
N ASP A 243 21.02 -10.68 6.59
CA ASP A 243 19.89 -10.92 7.50
C ASP A 243 18.93 -12.03 7.06
N SER A 244 19.07 -12.60 5.86
CA SER A 244 18.20 -13.68 5.44
C SER A 244 18.69 -15.01 6.02
N GLN A 245 18.15 -15.40 7.17
CA GLN A 245 18.21 -16.78 7.71
C GLN A 245 17.57 -17.83 6.76
N ASP A 246 17.09 -17.40 5.60
CA ASP A 246 16.37 -18.22 4.61
C ASP A 246 17.29 -19.11 3.74
N GLY A 247 18.60 -19.11 4.01
CA GLY A 247 19.54 -19.84 3.16
C GLY A 247 19.50 -21.36 3.33
N ASN A 248 19.26 -21.86 4.52
CA ASN A 248 19.31 -23.31 4.80
C ASN A 248 18.24 -23.69 5.83
N LYS A 249 17.15 -24.26 5.37
CA LYS A 249 16.22 -25.00 6.24
C LYS A 249 16.75 -26.43 6.37
N LEU A 250 17.78 -26.59 7.19
CA LEU A 250 18.39 -27.89 7.45
C LEU A 250 17.39 -28.81 8.14
N LEU A 251 17.21 -29.99 7.57
CA LEU A 251 16.57 -31.09 8.27
C LEU A 251 17.62 -31.85 9.10
N PRO A 252 17.28 -32.37 10.29
CA PRO A 252 18.16 -33.23 11.03
C PRO A 252 18.50 -34.51 10.23
N PRO A 253 19.63 -35.14 10.48
CA PRO A 253 19.96 -36.44 9.86
C PRO A 253 18.94 -37.49 10.27
N MET A 254 18.43 -38.25 9.32
CA MET A 254 17.40 -39.26 9.51
C MET A 254 17.41 -40.31 8.40
N SER A 255 16.76 -41.46 8.65
CA SER A 255 16.66 -42.57 7.72
C SER A 255 15.24 -43.08 7.54
N VAL A 256 14.93 -43.68 6.40
CA VAL A 256 13.65 -44.35 6.16
C VAL A 256 13.46 -45.48 7.14
N GLY A 257 12.26 -45.62 7.69
CA GLY A 257 11.91 -46.61 8.72
C GLY A 257 12.21 -46.16 10.16
N GLU A 258 12.85 -45.01 10.36
CA GLU A 258 13.15 -44.46 11.67
C GLU A 258 11.84 -44.10 12.42
N ILE A 259 11.74 -44.55 13.68
CA ILE A 259 10.56 -44.34 14.51
C ILE A 259 10.62 -42.94 15.10
N LEU A 260 9.48 -42.24 15.01
CA LEU A 260 9.31 -40.88 15.47
C LEU A 260 8.38 -40.82 16.66
N THR A 261 8.76 -40.06 17.70
CA THR A 261 7.89 -39.79 18.84
C THR A 261 7.22 -38.46 18.66
N PRO A 262 5.89 -38.37 18.54
CA PRO A 262 5.21 -37.09 18.44
C PRO A 262 5.32 -36.31 19.75
N GLU A 263 5.90 -35.13 19.73
CA GLU A 263 5.98 -34.19 20.86
C GLU A 263 4.70 -33.36 20.96
N SER A 264 4.17 -32.93 19.83
CA SER A 264 2.90 -32.19 19.75
C SER A 264 2.29 -32.30 18.36
N VAL A 265 0.96 -32.35 18.30
CA VAL A 265 0.22 -32.18 17.04
C VAL A 265 -0.75 -31.03 17.22
N THR A 266 -0.71 -30.07 16.31
CA THR A 266 -1.47 -28.82 16.41
C THR A 266 -2.32 -28.62 15.18
N ALA A 267 -3.59 -28.32 15.32
CA ALA A 267 -4.47 -27.89 14.24
C ALA A 267 -4.81 -26.41 14.43
N ASP A 268 -4.31 -25.58 13.52
CA ASP A 268 -4.52 -24.13 13.51
C ASP A 268 -5.56 -23.75 12.48
N GLN A 269 -6.60 -23.05 12.91
CA GLN A 269 -7.57 -22.45 11.99
C GLN A 269 -6.88 -21.40 11.12
N ARG A 270 -7.05 -21.52 9.81
CA ARG A 270 -6.50 -20.61 8.81
C ARG A 270 -7.59 -20.16 7.87
N TYR A 271 -7.77 -18.87 7.76
CA TYR A 271 -8.73 -18.29 6.83
C TYR A 271 -8.10 -18.11 5.45
N SER A 272 -8.93 -18.31 4.43
CA SER A 272 -8.57 -17.95 3.07
C SER A 272 -8.23 -16.46 2.97
N GLN A 273 -7.26 -16.13 2.11
CA GLN A 273 -6.81 -14.76 1.95
C GLN A 273 -7.64 -14.05 0.90
N ARG A 274 -8.21 -12.88 1.24
CA ARG A 274 -8.83 -11.98 0.27
C ARG A 274 -7.80 -11.51 -0.75
N PRO A 275 -8.20 -11.11 -1.96
CA PRO A 275 -7.30 -10.46 -2.91
C PRO A 275 -6.59 -9.27 -2.24
N PRO A 276 -5.27 -9.15 -2.36
CA PRO A 276 -4.56 -8.04 -1.74
C PRO A 276 -4.83 -6.73 -2.47
N ARG A 277 -5.03 -5.63 -1.73
CA ARG A 277 -5.01 -4.29 -2.32
C ARG A 277 -3.65 -4.02 -2.95
N TYR A 278 -3.63 -3.22 -4.00
CA TYR A 278 -2.38 -2.81 -4.63
C TYR A 278 -1.54 -1.94 -3.69
N THR A 279 -0.23 -2.20 -3.68
CA THR A 279 0.79 -1.22 -3.30
C THR A 279 1.17 -0.44 -4.56
N GLU A 280 1.92 0.66 -4.44
CA GLU A 280 2.47 1.33 -5.63
C GLU A 280 3.28 0.36 -6.49
N ALA A 281 4.12 -0.50 -5.87
CA ALA A 281 4.93 -1.48 -6.57
C ALA A 281 4.10 -2.52 -7.32
N SER A 282 3.10 -3.13 -6.67
CA SER A 282 2.24 -4.12 -7.33
C SER A 282 1.31 -3.49 -8.36
N MET A 283 0.98 -2.20 -8.22
CA MET A 283 0.24 -1.46 -9.24
C MET A 283 1.08 -1.25 -10.50
N VAL A 284 2.36 -0.88 -10.35
CA VAL A 284 3.30 -0.79 -11.49
C VAL A 284 3.42 -2.13 -12.20
N SER A 285 3.60 -3.23 -11.43
CA SER A 285 3.65 -4.59 -11.99
C SER A 285 2.39 -4.94 -12.79
N LYS A 286 1.21 -4.61 -12.26
CA LYS A 286 -0.06 -4.88 -12.93
C LYS A 286 -0.26 -4.02 -14.18
N MET A 287 0.13 -2.77 -14.15
CA MET A 287 0.09 -1.89 -15.31
C MET A 287 1.02 -2.40 -16.43
N GLU A 288 2.25 -2.82 -16.09
CA GLU A 288 3.19 -3.41 -17.04
C GLU A 288 2.64 -4.70 -17.66
N GLU A 289 2.10 -5.62 -16.82
CA GLU A 289 1.47 -6.87 -17.27
C GLU A 289 0.37 -6.63 -18.32
N LEU A 290 -0.43 -5.59 -18.12
CA LEU A 290 -1.55 -5.23 -18.99
C LEU A 290 -1.16 -4.31 -20.16
N GLY A 291 0.10 -3.88 -20.26
CA GLY A 291 0.55 -2.91 -21.28
C GLY A 291 0.01 -1.50 -21.07
N ILE A 292 -0.41 -1.16 -19.85
CA ILE A 292 -1.00 0.13 -19.49
C ILE A 292 0.12 1.10 -19.07
N GLY A 293 0.43 2.07 -19.91
CA GLY A 293 1.51 3.03 -19.68
C GLY A 293 2.87 2.54 -20.16
N ARG A 294 3.89 3.33 -19.86
CA ARG A 294 5.29 3.13 -20.25
C ARG A 294 6.21 3.51 -19.07
N PRO A 295 7.50 3.19 -19.11
CA PRO A 295 8.47 3.57 -18.08
C PRO A 295 8.42 5.04 -17.64
N SER A 296 8.05 5.95 -18.55
CA SER A 296 7.91 7.38 -18.27
C SER A 296 6.62 7.76 -17.55
N THR A 297 5.58 6.92 -17.58
CA THR A 297 4.23 7.26 -17.10
C THR A 297 3.81 6.55 -15.81
N TYR A 298 4.47 5.47 -15.39
CA TYR A 298 4.06 4.72 -14.18
C TYR A 298 4.04 5.60 -12.92
N ALA A 299 5.17 6.20 -12.58
CA ALA A 299 5.27 7.05 -11.40
C ALA A 299 4.38 8.31 -11.46
N PRO A 300 4.34 9.07 -12.58
CA PRO A 300 3.44 10.19 -12.73
C PRO A 300 1.95 9.81 -12.60
N THR A 301 1.54 8.66 -13.14
CA THR A 301 0.15 8.20 -13.05
C THR A 301 -0.24 7.93 -11.61
N ILE A 302 0.57 7.16 -10.86
CA ILE A 302 0.31 6.83 -9.46
C ILE A 302 0.26 8.09 -8.59
N ASN A 303 1.11 9.08 -8.86
CA ASN A 303 1.06 10.38 -8.18
C ASN A 303 -0.23 11.15 -8.52
N THR A 304 -0.54 11.26 -9.80
CA THR A 304 -1.67 12.08 -10.27
C THR A 304 -3.01 11.58 -9.72
N ILE A 305 -3.24 10.25 -9.66
CA ILE A 305 -4.50 9.71 -9.12
C ILE A 305 -4.64 9.98 -7.62
N GLN A 306 -3.53 10.06 -6.88
CA GLN A 306 -3.51 10.43 -5.46
C GLN A 306 -3.69 11.96 -5.28
N GLU A 307 -2.97 12.79 -6.03
CA GLU A 307 -3.09 14.25 -5.99
C GLU A 307 -4.50 14.74 -6.36
N ARG A 308 -5.18 14.03 -7.25
CA ARG A 308 -6.58 14.30 -7.63
C ARG A 308 -7.61 13.77 -6.63
N GLY A 309 -7.17 13.06 -5.60
CA GLY A 309 -8.04 12.47 -4.61
C GLY A 309 -8.93 11.35 -5.12
N TYR A 310 -8.55 10.67 -6.21
CA TYR A 310 -9.26 9.48 -6.69
C TYR A 310 -8.86 8.22 -5.92
N VAL A 311 -7.65 8.24 -5.40
CA VAL A 311 -7.04 7.17 -4.63
C VAL A 311 -6.29 7.78 -3.45
N GLU A 312 -6.31 7.10 -2.32
CA GLU A 312 -5.56 7.46 -1.13
C GLU A 312 -4.71 6.29 -0.64
N ARG A 313 -3.75 6.57 0.24
CA ARG A 313 -2.99 5.53 0.93
C ARG A 313 -3.67 5.16 2.23
N GLY A 314 -3.94 3.89 2.40
CA GLY A 314 -4.45 3.35 3.65
C GLY A 314 -3.47 3.52 4.80
N ASP A 315 -4.02 3.74 6.00
CA ASP A 315 -3.27 3.90 7.25
C ASP A 315 -3.73 2.92 8.37
N LYS A 316 -4.76 2.12 8.11
CA LYS A 316 -5.32 1.19 9.09
C LYS A 316 -4.43 -0.03 9.29
N GLU A 317 -4.18 -0.39 10.55
CA GLU A 317 -3.37 -1.55 10.92
C GLU A 317 -4.10 -2.89 10.82
N GLY A 318 -5.39 -2.87 10.55
CA GLY A 318 -6.26 -4.04 10.53
C GLY A 318 -7.03 -4.25 11.83
N SER A 319 -8.03 -5.12 11.77
CA SER A 319 -8.90 -5.47 12.89
C SER A 319 -8.48 -6.81 13.51
N PRO A 320 -8.70 -7.04 14.81
CA PRO A 320 -8.49 -8.35 15.41
C PRO A 320 -9.52 -9.35 14.87
N ARG A 321 -9.07 -10.57 14.62
CA ARG A 321 -9.91 -11.72 14.28
C ARG A 321 -9.50 -12.90 15.15
N GLU A 322 -10.47 -13.60 15.71
CA GLU A 322 -10.21 -14.80 16.48
C GLU A 322 -9.85 -15.97 15.57
N VAL A 323 -8.85 -16.75 15.98
CA VAL A 323 -8.44 -18.00 15.37
C VAL A 323 -8.33 -19.08 16.43
N ILE A 324 -8.81 -20.28 16.10
CA ILE A 324 -8.83 -21.42 17.00
C ILE A 324 -7.57 -22.26 16.75
N THR A 325 -6.94 -22.68 17.83
CA THR A 325 -5.85 -23.66 17.83
C THR A 325 -6.22 -24.83 18.73
N LEU A 326 -6.18 -26.04 18.19
CA LEU A 326 -6.28 -27.28 18.90
C LEU A 326 -4.89 -27.88 19.03
N LYS A 327 -4.45 -28.21 20.26
CA LYS A 327 -3.13 -28.81 20.51
C LYS A 327 -3.28 -30.12 21.25
N LEU A 328 -2.89 -31.19 20.59
CA LEU A 328 -2.76 -32.51 21.21
C LEU A 328 -1.41 -32.60 21.94
N THR A 329 -1.44 -33.08 23.17
CA THR A 329 -0.27 -33.57 23.91
C THR A 329 -0.32 -35.11 23.86
N PRO A 330 0.50 -35.76 23.02
CA PRO A 330 0.36 -37.21 22.75
C PRO A 330 0.56 -38.09 23.99
N GLU A 331 1.46 -37.71 24.90
CA GLU A 331 1.72 -38.46 26.15
C GLU A 331 0.45 -38.62 27.02
N THR A 332 -0.43 -37.63 27.01
CA THR A 332 -1.64 -37.61 27.83
C THR A 332 -2.92 -37.86 27.03
N GLY A 333 -2.83 -37.86 25.71
CA GLY A 333 -3.98 -37.90 24.80
C GLY A 333 -4.92 -36.68 24.89
N LYS A 334 -4.54 -35.64 25.66
CA LYS A 334 -5.39 -34.46 25.89
C LYS A 334 -5.25 -33.46 24.75
N ILE A 335 -6.39 -32.98 24.25
CA ILE A 335 -6.47 -31.91 23.27
C ILE A 335 -6.88 -30.62 23.98
N LYS A 336 -6.03 -29.60 23.90
CA LYS A 336 -6.31 -28.28 24.47
C LYS A 336 -6.78 -27.35 23.34
N ARG A 337 -7.98 -26.79 23.52
CA ARG A 337 -8.51 -25.72 22.66
C ARG A 337 -8.05 -24.36 23.20
N SER A 338 -7.56 -23.50 22.33
CA SER A 338 -7.23 -22.11 22.63
C SER A 338 -7.69 -21.18 21.52
N VAL A 339 -8.05 -19.96 21.89
CA VAL A 339 -8.44 -18.90 20.95
C VAL A 339 -7.40 -17.80 21.05
N LYS A 340 -6.92 -17.34 19.89
CA LYS A 340 -5.95 -16.25 19.78
C LYS A 340 -6.50 -15.19 18.85
N ALA A 341 -6.18 -13.92 19.11
CA ALA A 341 -6.47 -12.84 18.18
C ALA A 341 -5.31 -12.69 17.18
N GLU A 342 -5.62 -12.68 15.89
CA GLU A 342 -4.70 -12.28 14.83
C GLU A 342 -5.16 -10.98 14.19
N LYS A 343 -4.22 -10.12 13.73
CA LYS A 343 -4.57 -8.92 12.97
C LYS A 343 -4.92 -9.31 11.54
N TYR A 344 -6.09 -8.86 11.07
CA TYR A 344 -6.58 -9.10 9.71
C TYR A 344 -6.97 -7.80 9.01
N GLY A 345 -6.77 -7.75 7.71
CA GLY A 345 -7.28 -6.66 6.88
C GLY A 345 -6.50 -5.35 6.96
N SER A 346 -5.22 -5.38 7.35
CA SER A 346 -4.38 -4.18 7.28
C SER A 346 -4.33 -3.62 5.86
N ASP A 347 -4.49 -2.29 5.75
CA ASP A 347 -4.39 -1.55 4.50
C ASP A 347 -3.24 -0.54 4.48
N LYS A 348 -2.39 -0.56 5.50
CA LYS A 348 -1.26 0.36 5.65
C LYS A 348 -0.37 0.37 4.40
N GLY A 349 -0.23 1.54 3.80
CA GLY A 349 0.55 1.74 2.58
C GLY A 349 -0.06 1.16 1.30
N LYS A 350 -1.32 0.70 1.34
CA LYS A 350 -2.06 0.21 0.18
C LYS A 350 -2.82 1.34 -0.51
N LEU A 351 -3.07 1.18 -1.80
CA LEU A 351 -3.90 2.10 -2.59
C LEU A 351 -5.37 1.73 -2.42
N ILE A 352 -6.16 2.71 -1.98
CA ILE A 352 -7.60 2.56 -1.71
C ILE A 352 -8.34 3.59 -2.55
N PRO A 353 -9.40 3.21 -3.29
CA PRO A 353 -10.19 4.18 -4.01
C PRO A 353 -10.99 5.04 -3.02
N THR A 354 -11.09 6.32 -3.30
CA THR A 354 -12.03 7.21 -2.60
C THR A 354 -13.41 7.12 -3.24
N ASP A 355 -14.45 7.60 -2.55
CA ASP A 355 -15.77 7.72 -3.15
C ASP A 355 -15.76 8.53 -4.46
N MET A 356 -14.95 9.59 -4.52
CA MET A 356 -14.76 10.36 -5.75
C MET A 356 -14.14 9.50 -6.86
N GLY A 357 -13.17 8.66 -6.53
CA GLY A 357 -12.56 7.72 -7.48
C GLY A 357 -13.57 6.71 -8.02
N MET A 358 -14.42 6.16 -7.14
CA MET A 358 -15.48 5.24 -7.51
C MET A 358 -16.52 5.88 -8.43
N VAL A 359 -17.03 7.06 -8.06
CA VAL A 359 -18.02 7.80 -8.88
C VAL A 359 -17.46 8.16 -10.26
N VAL A 360 -16.21 8.63 -10.33
CA VAL A 360 -15.57 8.95 -11.62
C VAL A 360 -15.34 7.69 -12.46
N ASN A 361 -14.94 6.59 -11.81
CA ASN A 361 -14.79 5.30 -12.51
C ASN A 361 -16.11 4.85 -13.11
N ASP A 362 -17.19 4.84 -12.33
CA ASP A 362 -18.49 4.35 -12.77
C ASP A 362 -19.05 5.20 -13.91
N PHE A 363 -18.91 6.52 -13.82
CA PHE A 363 -19.26 7.43 -14.90
C PHE A 363 -18.49 7.11 -16.18
N LEU A 364 -17.19 6.85 -16.08
CA LEU A 364 -16.36 6.55 -17.26
C LEU A 364 -16.67 5.16 -17.84
N VAL A 365 -16.93 4.17 -16.99
CA VAL A 365 -17.31 2.82 -17.43
C VAL A 365 -18.66 2.82 -18.13
N GLU A 366 -19.63 3.61 -17.65
CA GLU A 366 -20.97 3.71 -18.22
C GLU A 366 -20.99 4.48 -19.53
N HIS A 367 -20.31 5.64 -19.58
CA HIS A 367 -20.43 6.57 -20.71
C HIS A 367 -19.28 6.53 -21.71
N PHE A 368 -18.12 5.97 -21.31
CA PHE A 368 -16.89 5.91 -22.10
C PHE A 368 -16.18 4.57 -21.97
N PRO A 369 -16.89 3.43 -22.19
CA PRO A 369 -16.35 2.09 -21.92
C PRO A 369 -15.06 1.79 -22.72
N ASP A 370 -14.94 2.31 -23.93
CA ASP A 370 -13.80 2.06 -24.79
C ASP A 370 -12.50 2.65 -24.24
N ILE A 371 -12.53 3.88 -23.72
CA ILE A 371 -11.31 4.52 -23.19
C ILE A 371 -10.85 3.93 -21.86
N VAL A 372 -11.70 3.32 -21.09
CA VAL A 372 -11.34 2.63 -19.83
C VAL A 372 -11.13 1.13 -20.02
N ASN A 373 -11.22 0.63 -21.25
CA ASN A 373 -10.87 -0.75 -21.56
C ASN A 373 -9.37 -0.98 -21.35
N TYR A 374 -8.99 -2.08 -20.74
CA TYR A 374 -7.58 -2.41 -20.46
C TYR A 374 -6.74 -2.55 -21.73
N GLY A 375 -7.31 -3.11 -22.80
CA GLY A 375 -6.64 -3.27 -24.09
C GLY A 375 -6.49 -1.97 -24.86
N PHE A 376 -7.33 -0.97 -24.63
CA PHE A 376 -7.33 0.28 -25.38
C PHE A 376 -5.99 1.02 -25.25
N THR A 377 -5.48 1.18 -24.02
CA THR A 377 -4.21 1.87 -23.80
C THR A 377 -3.06 1.14 -24.49
N ALA A 378 -3.01 -0.18 -24.39
CA ALA A 378 -2.00 -0.99 -25.06
C ALA A 378 -2.07 -0.84 -26.60
N SER A 379 -3.28 -0.90 -27.18
CA SER A 379 -3.49 -0.68 -28.61
C SER A 379 -3.06 0.70 -29.10
N VAL A 380 -3.38 1.75 -28.35
CA VAL A 380 -2.94 3.13 -28.69
C VAL A 380 -1.42 3.27 -28.61
N GLU A 381 -0.76 2.60 -27.67
CA GLU A 381 0.71 2.61 -27.61
C GLU A 381 1.32 1.84 -28.79
N GLU A 382 0.72 0.73 -29.24
CA GLU A 382 1.11 0.01 -30.47
C GLU A 382 0.92 0.90 -31.70
N ASP A 383 -0.22 1.59 -31.81
CA ASP A 383 -0.45 2.56 -32.89
C ASP A 383 0.62 3.67 -32.93
N PHE A 384 1.06 4.17 -31.78
CA PHE A 384 2.13 5.17 -31.69
C PHE A 384 3.50 4.61 -32.11
N ASP A 385 3.80 3.38 -31.74
CA ASP A 385 5.02 2.70 -32.16
C ASP A 385 4.99 2.50 -33.71
N ASP A 386 3.86 2.13 -34.28
CA ASP A 386 3.69 1.98 -35.73
C ASP A 386 3.75 3.31 -36.49
N ILE A 387 3.26 4.41 -35.89
CA ILE A 387 3.46 5.76 -36.44
C ILE A 387 4.96 6.11 -36.42
N ALA A 388 5.67 5.83 -35.34
CA ALA A 388 7.11 6.08 -35.21
C ALA A 388 7.93 5.28 -36.24
N LEU A 389 7.47 4.07 -36.60
CA LEU A 389 8.07 3.23 -37.62
C LEU A 389 7.63 3.62 -39.06
N GLY A 390 6.77 4.62 -39.22
CA GLY A 390 6.26 5.07 -40.52
C GLY A 390 5.23 4.16 -41.17
N LYS A 391 4.66 3.19 -40.43
CA LYS A 391 3.63 2.27 -40.94
C LYS A 391 2.25 2.89 -41.03
N HIS A 392 1.94 3.82 -40.13
CA HIS A 392 0.67 4.54 -40.05
C HIS A 392 0.88 6.05 -40.05
N GLN A 393 -0.10 6.77 -40.60
CA GLN A 393 -0.16 8.23 -40.50
C GLN A 393 -0.91 8.61 -39.22
N TRP A 394 -0.36 9.53 -38.43
CA TRP A 394 -0.97 9.94 -37.16
C TRP A 394 -2.37 10.52 -37.32
N GLN A 395 -2.65 11.20 -38.45
CA GLN A 395 -3.96 11.77 -38.75
C GLN A 395 -5.05 10.69 -38.85
N ASP A 396 -4.74 9.55 -39.44
CA ASP A 396 -5.68 8.43 -39.61
C ASP A 396 -6.01 7.80 -38.26
N VAL A 397 -4.99 7.58 -37.41
CA VAL A 397 -5.15 7.03 -36.08
C VAL A 397 -6.00 7.94 -35.20
N ILE A 398 -5.68 9.25 -35.17
CA ILE A 398 -6.45 10.23 -34.39
C ILE A 398 -7.85 10.41 -34.98
N GLY A 399 -8.00 10.45 -36.31
CA GLY A 399 -9.29 10.58 -36.97
C GLY A 399 -10.23 9.41 -36.65
N LYS A 400 -9.71 8.18 -36.63
CA LYS A 400 -10.46 6.98 -36.25
C LYS A 400 -10.91 7.06 -34.80
N PHE A 401 -10.00 7.40 -33.90
CA PHE A 401 -10.32 7.59 -32.48
C PHE A 401 -11.39 8.67 -32.26
N TYR A 402 -11.21 9.84 -32.86
CA TYR A 402 -12.15 10.96 -32.70
C TYR A 402 -13.56 10.64 -33.14
N LYS A 403 -13.71 9.93 -34.30
CA LYS A 403 -15.01 9.52 -34.82
C LYS A 403 -15.78 8.58 -33.87
N GLY A 404 -15.08 7.73 -33.12
CA GLY A 404 -15.69 6.88 -32.10
C GLY A 404 -16.00 7.62 -30.80
N PHE A 405 -15.05 8.43 -30.34
CA PHE A 405 -15.08 9.08 -29.02
C PHE A 405 -15.98 10.31 -28.94
N HIS A 406 -15.99 11.15 -29.98
CA HIS A 406 -16.71 12.42 -29.93
C HIS A 406 -18.22 12.30 -29.75
N PRO A 407 -18.91 11.34 -30.40
CA PRO A 407 -20.33 11.12 -30.15
C PRO A 407 -20.67 10.79 -28.70
N ASP A 408 -19.78 10.09 -27.99
CA ASP A 408 -20.00 9.79 -26.56
C ASP A 408 -19.80 11.02 -25.68
N VAL A 409 -18.88 11.92 -26.07
CA VAL A 409 -18.75 13.24 -25.41
C VAL A 409 -20.02 14.07 -25.59
N GLU A 410 -20.58 14.13 -26.81
CA GLU A 410 -21.84 14.84 -27.09
C GLU A 410 -23.00 14.27 -26.28
N LYS A 411 -23.15 12.95 -26.21
CA LYS A 411 -24.17 12.28 -25.38
C LYS A 411 -23.99 12.64 -23.91
N ALA A 412 -22.74 12.57 -23.38
CA ALA A 412 -22.46 12.87 -21.98
C ALA A 412 -22.72 14.35 -21.61
N GLN A 413 -22.59 15.28 -22.56
CA GLN A 413 -22.90 16.70 -22.33
C GLN A 413 -24.39 16.98 -22.19
N VAL A 414 -25.26 16.16 -22.80
CA VAL A 414 -26.73 16.26 -22.72
C VAL A 414 -27.25 15.77 -21.37
N PHE A 415 -26.48 15.02 -20.59
CA PHE A 415 -26.80 14.72 -19.20
C PHE A 415 -26.81 16.01 -18.39
N GLU A 416 -27.96 16.69 -18.42
CA GLU A 416 -28.17 17.95 -17.73
C GLU A 416 -27.90 17.84 -16.23
N LYS A 417 -27.44 18.96 -15.68
CA LYS A 417 -27.32 19.26 -14.27
C LYS A 417 -28.66 19.03 -13.53
N GLY A 418 -29.01 17.80 -13.28
CA GLY A 418 -30.28 17.50 -12.58
C GLY A 418 -30.80 16.08 -12.70
N SER A 419 -30.52 15.37 -13.77
CA SER A 419 -30.90 13.95 -13.89
C SER A 419 -29.92 13.07 -13.14
N ALA A 420 -30.42 12.11 -12.38
CA ALA A 420 -29.77 11.11 -11.55
C ALA A 420 -28.25 11.32 -11.37
N ARG A 421 -27.83 12.00 -10.30
CA ARG A 421 -26.42 12.23 -9.99
C ARG A 421 -25.69 10.89 -9.97
N VAL A 422 -24.70 10.73 -10.82
CA VAL A 422 -23.82 9.56 -10.80
C VAL A 422 -23.30 9.37 -9.37
N GLY A 423 -23.32 8.13 -8.86
CA GLY A 423 -22.96 7.84 -7.47
C GLY A 423 -24.03 8.17 -6.44
N THR A 424 -25.31 8.26 -6.85
CA THR A 424 -26.44 8.36 -5.94
C THR A 424 -26.97 6.97 -5.61
N ARG A 425 -27.13 6.68 -4.32
CA ARG A 425 -27.70 5.42 -3.83
C ARG A 425 -28.84 5.71 -2.85
N GLU A 426 -30.03 5.23 -3.15
CA GLU A 426 -31.13 5.26 -2.22
C GLU A 426 -30.95 4.17 -1.15
N LEU A 427 -30.98 4.56 0.12
CA LEU A 427 -30.73 3.68 1.26
C LEU A 427 -32.03 3.13 1.83
N GLY A 428 -33.12 3.85 1.68
CA GLY A 428 -34.44 3.53 2.22
C GLY A 428 -35.20 4.80 2.61
N ILE A 429 -36.10 4.66 3.56
CA ILE A 429 -37.00 5.73 4.02
C ILE A 429 -36.68 6.04 5.48
N ASP A 430 -36.60 7.33 5.81
CA ASP A 430 -36.48 7.80 7.19
C ASP A 430 -37.81 7.53 7.94
N PRO A 431 -37.78 6.73 9.02
CA PRO A 431 -38.99 6.35 9.74
C PRO A 431 -39.73 7.53 10.39
N ASP A 432 -39.01 8.63 10.71
CA ASP A 432 -39.57 9.79 11.39
C ASP A 432 -40.30 10.75 10.44
N SER A 433 -39.73 10.96 9.24
CA SER A 433 -40.29 11.92 8.26
C SER A 433 -41.01 11.27 7.08
N GLY A 434 -40.84 9.96 6.86
CA GLY A 434 -41.36 9.27 5.68
C GLY A 434 -40.65 9.64 4.35
N LEU A 435 -39.53 10.37 4.42
CA LEU A 435 -38.80 10.86 3.25
C LEU A 435 -37.67 9.89 2.86
N PRO A 436 -37.27 9.86 1.57
CA PRO A 436 -36.17 9.02 1.12
C PRO A 436 -34.83 9.48 1.71
N VAL A 437 -33.99 8.49 2.09
CA VAL A 437 -32.62 8.68 2.55
C VAL A 437 -31.68 8.29 1.41
N ILE A 438 -30.88 9.23 0.96
CA ILE A 438 -30.06 9.10 -0.25
C ILE A 438 -28.60 9.41 0.09
N ALA A 439 -27.70 8.47 -0.21
CA ALA A 439 -26.26 8.70 -0.19
C ALA A 439 -25.79 9.22 -1.56
N SER A 440 -25.00 10.28 -1.59
CA SER A 440 -24.54 10.88 -2.84
C SER A 440 -23.24 11.68 -2.65
N MET A 441 -22.55 11.98 -3.77
CA MET A 441 -21.41 12.89 -3.77
C MET A 441 -21.92 14.35 -3.80
N GLY A 442 -21.60 15.11 -2.77
CA GLY A 442 -21.87 16.53 -2.69
C GLY A 442 -20.66 17.39 -3.06
N ARG A 443 -20.87 18.73 -3.05
CA ARG A 443 -19.81 19.72 -3.34
C ARG A 443 -18.62 19.62 -2.37
N PHE A 444 -18.85 19.17 -1.16
CA PHE A 444 -17.87 19.11 -0.07
C PHE A 444 -17.45 17.68 0.29
N GLY A 445 -17.82 16.68 -0.51
CA GLY A 445 -17.53 15.27 -0.29
C GLY A 445 -18.79 14.41 -0.21
N SER A 446 -18.60 13.15 0.19
CA SER A 446 -19.68 12.18 0.34
C SER A 446 -20.64 12.59 1.45
N MET A 447 -21.93 12.51 1.17
CA MET A 447 -23.01 12.95 2.07
C MET A 447 -24.22 12.05 1.98
N VAL A 448 -25.03 12.09 3.03
CA VAL A 448 -26.40 11.58 3.04
C VAL A 448 -27.37 12.75 3.08
N GLN A 449 -28.48 12.63 2.36
CA GLN A 449 -29.58 13.57 2.44
C GLN A 449 -30.89 12.87 2.82
N ILE A 450 -31.76 13.55 3.55
CA ILE A 450 -33.14 13.13 3.82
C ILE A 450 -34.06 14.08 3.07
N GLY A 451 -34.88 13.53 2.18
CA GLY A 451 -35.73 14.23 1.26
C GLY A 451 -35.00 14.82 0.06
N THR A 452 -35.75 15.17 -0.99
CA THR A 452 -35.26 15.86 -2.18
C THR A 452 -35.83 17.29 -2.23
N THR A 453 -35.20 18.15 -3.03
CA THR A 453 -35.70 19.54 -3.26
C THR A 453 -37.07 19.62 -3.91
N GLU A 454 -37.54 18.50 -4.49
CA GLU A 454 -38.89 18.37 -5.07
C GLU A 454 -39.92 18.01 -4.01
N GLN A 455 -39.50 17.35 -2.93
CA GLN A 455 -40.39 16.87 -1.86
C GLN A 455 -40.46 17.81 -0.66
N VAL A 456 -39.36 18.52 -0.37
CA VAL A 456 -39.25 19.42 0.77
C VAL A 456 -38.47 20.68 0.42
N GLU A 457 -38.86 21.82 0.99
CA GLU A 457 -38.20 23.11 0.75
C GLU A 457 -36.71 23.09 1.19
N LYS A 458 -36.40 22.39 2.27
CA LYS A 458 -35.02 22.28 2.83
C LYS A 458 -34.69 20.83 3.19
N PRO A 459 -34.14 20.05 2.26
CA PRO A 459 -33.62 18.73 2.59
C PRO A 459 -32.53 18.80 3.67
N ARG A 460 -32.43 17.75 4.51
CA ARG A 460 -31.40 17.65 5.54
C ARG A 460 -30.17 16.96 4.95
N TYR A 461 -28.99 17.42 5.33
CA TYR A 461 -27.71 16.87 4.83
C TYR A 461 -26.77 16.53 5.98
N ALA A 462 -26.07 15.40 5.87
CA ALA A 462 -25.01 15.01 6.79
C ALA A 462 -23.83 14.44 5.99
N SER A 463 -22.58 14.80 6.37
CA SER A 463 -21.39 14.24 5.75
C SER A 463 -21.08 12.85 6.30
N LEU A 464 -20.55 11.95 5.46
CA LEU A 464 -20.08 10.64 5.90
C LEU A 464 -18.89 10.78 6.86
N GLN A 465 -18.78 9.84 7.79
CA GLN A 465 -17.64 9.76 8.71
C GLN A 465 -16.45 9.07 8.06
N VAL A 466 -15.27 9.23 8.66
CA VAL A 466 -14.06 8.53 8.24
C VAL A 466 -14.27 7.02 8.33
N GLY A 467 -14.05 6.32 7.21
CA GLY A 467 -14.27 4.87 7.11
C GLY A 467 -15.64 4.45 6.61
N GLN A 468 -16.58 5.38 6.45
CA GLN A 468 -17.84 5.15 5.74
C GLN A 468 -17.68 5.54 4.26
N THR A 469 -18.28 4.78 3.36
CA THR A 469 -18.26 5.06 1.92
C THR A 469 -19.68 5.06 1.36
N LEU A 470 -19.87 5.69 0.20
CA LEU A 470 -21.15 5.70 -0.49
C LEU A 470 -21.67 4.29 -0.79
N GLU A 471 -20.75 3.34 -1.09
CA GLU A 471 -21.12 1.96 -1.40
C GLU A 471 -21.49 1.13 -0.16
N SER A 472 -20.87 1.39 0.99
CA SER A 472 -21.01 0.52 2.17
C SER A 472 -21.97 1.04 3.25
N ILE A 473 -22.28 2.34 3.27
CA ILE A 473 -23.15 2.92 4.30
C ILE A 473 -24.55 2.29 4.27
N THR A 474 -25.05 1.88 5.45
CA THR A 474 -26.40 1.35 5.62
C THR A 474 -27.38 2.46 5.97
N LEU A 475 -28.69 2.17 5.83
CA LEU A 475 -29.75 3.11 6.24
C LEU A 475 -29.61 3.52 7.71
N GLU A 476 -29.35 2.56 8.61
CA GLU A 476 -29.19 2.80 10.05
C GLU A 476 -28.01 3.74 10.32
N GLN A 477 -26.84 3.43 9.74
CA GLN A 477 -25.66 4.29 9.86
C GLN A 477 -25.89 5.70 9.29
N ALA A 478 -26.65 5.80 8.20
CA ALA A 478 -26.99 7.08 7.58
C ALA A 478 -27.88 7.92 8.49
N LEU A 479 -28.89 7.32 9.11
CA LEU A 479 -29.78 7.99 10.07
C LEU A 479 -29.03 8.45 11.32
N ASP A 480 -28.05 7.68 11.78
CA ASP A 480 -27.20 8.05 12.93
C ASP A 480 -26.41 9.34 12.69
N LEU A 481 -26.03 9.63 11.44
CA LEU A 481 -25.33 10.88 11.10
C LEU A 481 -26.19 12.13 11.38
N PHE A 482 -27.51 12.01 11.34
CA PHE A 482 -28.43 13.11 11.59
C PHE A 482 -28.73 13.35 13.08
N LYS A 483 -28.27 12.46 13.97
CA LYS A 483 -28.29 12.66 15.42
C LYS A 483 -27.25 13.69 15.87
N LEU A 484 -26.33 14.10 14.98
CA LEU A 484 -25.35 15.14 15.22
C LEU A 484 -25.72 16.45 14.49
N PRO A 485 -25.42 17.64 15.07
CA PRO A 485 -24.75 17.85 16.34
C PRO A 485 -25.62 17.51 17.56
N LYS A 486 -25.04 16.77 18.54
CA LYS A 486 -25.70 16.38 19.79
C LYS A 486 -25.31 17.36 20.89
N ALA A 487 -26.29 18.02 21.52
CA ALA A 487 -26.05 18.80 22.71
C ALA A 487 -25.79 17.86 23.91
N LEU A 488 -24.70 18.12 24.65
CA LEU A 488 -24.35 17.33 25.82
C LEU A 488 -24.72 18.01 27.14
N GLY A 489 -24.80 19.34 27.15
CA GLY A 489 -25.07 20.13 28.34
C GLY A 489 -24.27 21.44 28.35
N GLU A 490 -23.90 21.91 29.54
CA GLU A 490 -23.14 23.14 29.74
C GLU A 490 -21.92 22.87 30.61
N TYR A 491 -20.83 23.58 30.36
CA TYR A 491 -19.63 23.58 31.17
C TYR A 491 -19.12 25.01 31.32
N ASN A 492 -18.92 25.47 32.56
CA ASN A 492 -18.55 26.85 32.91
C ASN A 492 -19.43 27.94 32.25
N GLY A 493 -20.75 27.67 32.06
CA GLY A 493 -21.66 28.62 31.46
C GLY A 493 -21.71 28.63 29.93
N ASP A 494 -20.89 27.81 29.27
CA ASP A 494 -20.92 27.66 27.83
C ASP A 494 -21.55 26.32 27.42
N ALA A 495 -22.33 26.33 26.33
CA ALA A 495 -22.92 25.11 25.77
C ALA A 495 -21.88 24.19 25.19
N VAL A 496 -21.99 22.90 25.52
CA VAL A 496 -21.15 21.81 25.02
C VAL A 496 -21.94 20.94 24.05
N SER A 497 -21.40 20.73 22.87
CA SER A 497 -22.01 19.86 21.86
C SER A 497 -20.98 19.07 21.09
N VAL A 498 -21.38 17.90 20.60
CA VAL A 498 -20.56 17.06 19.70
C VAL A 498 -21.07 17.20 18.29
N GLY A 499 -20.15 17.31 17.34
CA GLY A 499 -20.47 17.39 15.93
C GLY A 499 -19.37 16.82 15.05
N ILE A 500 -19.61 16.80 13.73
CA ILE A 500 -18.63 16.40 12.72
C ILE A 500 -18.37 17.60 11.82
N GLY A 501 -17.12 17.89 11.58
CA GLY A 501 -16.68 18.98 10.71
C GLY A 501 -15.67 18.52 9.67
N LYS A 502 -15.19 19.46 8.85
CA LYS A 502 -14.20 19.22 7.79
C LYS A 502 -12.95 18.46 8.24
N PHE A 503 -12.57 18.60 9.51
CA PHE A 503 -11.36 17.99 10.09
C PHE A 503 -11.66 16.74 10.95
N GLY A 504 -12.89 16.24 10.91
CA GLY A 504 -13.37 15.10 11.69
C GLY A 504 -14.28 15.46 12.86
N PRO A 505 -14.58 14.49 13.74
CA PRO A 505 -15.43 14.69 14.92
C PRO A 505 -14.82 15.68 15.91
N TYR A 506 -15.66 16.50 16.53
CA TYR A 506 -15.24 17.52 17.48
C TYR A 506 -16.23 17.69 18.63
N VAL A 507 -15.73 18.12 19.77
CA VAL A 507 -16.50 18.76 20.84
C VAL A 507 -16.43 20.26 20.63
N ARG A 508 -17.59 20.93 20.54
CA ARG A 508 -17.70 22.38 20.56
C ARG A 508 -17.99 22.85 21.98
N TYR A 509 -17.22 23.83 22.43
CA TYR A 509 -17.35 24.49 23.71
C TYR A 509 -17.22 26.00 23.51
N GLY A 510 -18.33 26.74 23.67
CA GLY A 510 -18.38 28.14 23.32
C GLY A 510 -17.96 28.42 21.86
N LYS A 511 -16.85 29.14 21.68
CA LYS A 511 -16.22 29.40 20.36
C LYS A 511 -15.08 28.45 20.02
N SER A 512 -14.73 27.53 20.91
CA SER A 512 -13.61 26.59 20.74
C SER A 512 -14.08 25.26 20.22
N TYR A 513 -13.17 24.56 19.49
CA TYR A 513 -13.37 23.23 18.97
C TYR A 513 -12.24 22.32 19.46
N VAL A 514 -12.58 21.14 19.96
CA VAL A 514 -11.65 20.12 20.45
C VAL A 514 -11.86 18.86 19.63
N SER A 515 -10.81 18.34 18.99
CA SER A 515 -10.93 17.11 18.19
C SER A 515 -11.18 15.90 19.09
N ILE A 516 -12.12 15.05 18.68
CA ILE A 516 -12.37 13.76 19.29
C ILE A 516 -11.35 12.77 18.69
N PRO A 517 -10.71 11.87 19.47
CA PRO A 517 -9.83 10.83 18.96
C PRO A 517 -10.50 9.96 17.89
N LYS A 518 -9.72 9.50 16.90
CA LYS A 518 -10.23 8.75 15.74
C LYS A 518 -10.83 7.37 16.07
N ASP A 519 -10.43 6.81 17.20
CA ASP A 519 -10.89 5.53 17.73
C ASP A 519 -12.15 5.63 18.57
N ARG A 520 -12.72 6.85 18.73
CA ARG A 520 -13.91 7.12 19.53
C ARG A 520 -15.09 7.50 18.64
N ASP A 521 -16.22 6.81 18.84
CA ASP A 521 -17.48 7.21 18.17
C ASP A 521 -18.01 8.52 18.79
N PRO A 522 -18.26 9.58 18.00
CA PRO A 522 -18.78 10.84 18.51
C PRO A 522 -20.20 10.73 19.10
N LEU A 523 -20.99 9.74 18.72
CA LEU A 523 -22.33 9.50 19.27
C LEU A 523 -22.29 9.00 20.72
N ASP A 524 -21.23 8.27 21.09
CA ASP A 524 -21.03 7.70 22.42
C ASP A 524 -20.42 8.70 23.40
N VAL A 525 -19.92 9.84 22.93
CA VAL A 525 -19.32 10.86 23.79
C VAL A 525 -20.38 11.46 24.73
N ASN A 526 -20.13 11.40 26.02
CA ASN A 526 -20.94 12.04 27.04
C ASN A 526 -20.32 13.37 27.53
N LEU A 527 -21.02 14.08 28.42
CA LEU A 527 -20.59 15.39 28.90
C LEU A 527 -19.25 15.31 29.66
N ASP A 528 -19.06 14.30 30.51
CA ASP A 528 -17.85 14.15 31.32
C ASP A 528 -16.61 13.90 30.44
N GLU A 529 -16.74 13.05 29.43
CA GLU A 529 -15.69 12.84 28.44
C GLU A 529 -15.39 14.10 27.62
N ALA A 530 -16.41 14.82 27.22
CA ALA A 530 -16.25 16.10 26.52
C ALA A 530 -15.50 17.13 27.39
N ILE A 531 -15.82 17.23 28.67
CA ILE A 531 -15.11 18.07 29.65
C ILE A 531 -13.66 17.64 29.79
N ALA A 532 -13.39 16.34 29.90
CA ALA A 532 -12.03 15.81 29.98
C ALA A 532 -11.19 16.18 28.73
N LEU A 533 -11.76 16.09 27.54
CA LEU A 533 -11.11 16.51 26.29
C LEU A 533 -10.84 18.01 26.25
N ILE A 534 -11.77 18.84 26.74
CA ILE A 534 -11.61 20.30 26.83
C ILE A 534 -10.48 20.64 27.80
N GLN A 535 -10.44 20.01 28.98
CA GLN A 535 -9.41 20.22 29.99
C GLN A 535 -8.02 19.76 29.49
N ALA A 536 -7.94 18.58 28.89
CA ALA A 536 -6.69 18.07 28.31
C ALA A 536 -6.13 19.02 27.23
N LYS A 537 -6.99 19.62 26.42
CA LYS A 537 -6.57 20.63 25.44
C LYS A 537 -6.07 21.89 26.11
N ALA A 538 -6.75 22.40 27.12
CA ALA A 538 -6.36 23.59 27.87
C ALA A 538 -4.99 23.37 28.55
N GLU A 539 -4.78 22.23 29.21
CA GLU A 539 -3.49 21.86 29.81
C GLU A 539 -2.38 21.74 28.75
N ALA A 540 -2.67 21.16 27.60
CA ALA A 540 -1.69 21.04 26.51
C ALA A 540 -1.34 22.43 25.93
N GLU A 541 -2.30 23.32 25.82
CA GLU A 541 -2.09 24.72 25.39
C GLU A 541 -1.26 25.49 26.42
N GLU A 542 -1.47 25.28 27.71
CA GLU A 542 -0.69 25.89 28.79
C GLU A 542 0.76 25.34 28.80
N LYS A 543 0.94 24.03 28.74
CA LYS A 543 2.25 23.37 28.66
C LYS A 543 3.05 23.77 27.40
N SER A 544 2.37 24.11 26.32
CA SER A 544 3.03 24.57 25.09
C SER A 544 3.57 26.00 25.18
N LEU A 545 3.15 26.76 26.15
CA LEU A 545 3.55 28.16 26.34
C LEU A 545 4.97 28.25 26.88
N LEU A 546 5.91 28.76 26.09
CA LEU A 546 7.31 28.89 26.43
C LEU A 546 7.69 30.30 26.90
N LYS A 547 7.07 31.34 26.30
CA LYS A 547 7.32 32.74 26.64
C LYS A 547 6.13 33.62 26.26
N VAL A 548 5.81 34.61 27.08
CA VAL A 548 4.82 35.67 26.84
C VAL A 548 5.52 37.00 26.80
N PHE A 549 5.19 37.86 25.86
CA PHE A 549 5.68 39.23 25.81
C PHE A 549 4.60 40.16 26.38
N THR A 550 4.96 40.89 27.44
CA THR A 550 4.05 41.80 28.13
C THR A 550 3.84 43.11 27.38
N GLU A 551 4.75 43.43 26.47
CA GLU A 551 4.75 44.65 25.65
C GLU A 551 3.64 44.65 24.61
N GLU A 552 3.15 43.47 24.23
CA GLU A 552 2.06 43.36 23.25
C GLU A 552 1.16 42.15 23.52
N GLN A 553 -0.12 42.42 23.73
CA GLN A 553 -1.10 41.39 24.04
C GLN A 553 -1.27 40.37 22.92
N GLY A 554 -1.16 39.08 23.24
CA GLY A 554 -1.32 37.97 22.28
C GLY A 554 -0.06 37.63 21.47
N LEU A 555 1.10 38.20 21.86
CA LEU A 555 2.40 37.81 21.34
C LEU A 555 3.03 36.77 22.27
N GLU A 556 3.11 35.50 21.79
CA GLU A 556 3.53 34.37 22.59
C GLU A 556 4.50 33.47 21.80
N VAL A 557 5.44 32.85 22.48
CA VAL A 557 6.24 31.73 21.95
C VAL A 557 5.66 30.42 22.49
N ARG A 558 5.37 29.51 21.61
CA ARG A 558 4.81 28.20 21.95
C ARG A 558 5.63 27.07 21.35
N ASP A 559 5.66 25.95 22.03
CA ASP A 559 6.19 24.71 21.47
C ASP A 559 5.17 24.03 20.56
N GLY A 560 5.61 23.56 19.40
CA GLY A 560 4.78 22.90 18.40
C GLY A 560 5.40 21.65 17.80
N ARG A 561 4.61 20.84 17.12
CA ARG A 561 5.04 19.58 16.46
C ARG A 561 6.31 19.72 15.58
N PHE A 562 6.57 20.90 15.04
CA PHE A 562 7.73 21.20 14.18
C PHE A 562 8.76 22.10 14.85
N GLY A 563 8.72 22.20 16.18
CA GLY A 563 9.55 23.03 17.01
C GLY A 563 8.90 24.37 17.38
N PRO A 564 9.59 25.22 18.19
CA PRO A 564 9.05 26.46 18.72
C PRO A 564 8.62 27.44 17.62
N TYR A 565 7.53 28.17 17.87
CA TYR A 565 6.99 29.18 16.95
C TYR A 565 6.41 30.38 17.72
N ILE A 566 6.39 31.53 17.07
CA ILE A 566 5.72 32.72 17.58
C ILE A 566 4.26 32.70 17.12
N LYS A 567 3.33 32.81 18.07
CA LYS A 567 1.90 33.02 17.82
C LYS A 567 1.58 34.51 18.01
N TYR A 568 1.02 35.13 16.97
CA TYR A 568 0.60 36.53 17.00
C TYR A 568 -0.57 36.77 16.04
N GLN A 569 -1.62 37.45 16.51
CA GLN A 569 -2.83 37.83 15.74
C GLN A 569 -3.42 36.69 14.87
N ASN A 570 -3.63 35.52 15.44
CA ASN A 570 -4.12 34.30 14.76
C ASN A 570 -3.19 33.74 13.68
N ALA A 571 -1.93 34.15 13.62
CA ALA A 571 -0.92 33.62 12.72
C ALA A 571 0.24 33.00 13.50
N ASN A 572 0.85 31.95 12.90
CA ASN A 572 2.00 31.28 13.44
C ASN A 572 3.23 31.57 12.59
N TYR A 573 4.34 31.96 13.24
CA TYR A 573 5.59 32.32 12.62
C TYR A 573 6.69 31.41 13.15
N LYS A 574 7.34 30.69 12.25
CA LYS A 574 8.39 29.73 12.63
C LYS A 574 9.63 30.45 13.15
N LEU A 575 10.13 30.02 14.30
CA LEU A 575 11.43 30.49 14.82
C LEU A 575 12.58 29.86 14.00
N PRO A 576 13.62 30.62 13.67
CA PRO A 576 14.86 30.09 13.12
C PRO A 576 15.51 29.06 14.07
N LYS A 577 16.18 28.05 13.50
CA LYS A 577 16.87 27.05 14.31
C LYS A 577 18.04 27.69 15.10
N GLY A 578 18.16 27.33 16.39
CA GLY A 578 19.27 27.75 17.25
C GLY A 578 19.02 29.02 18.02
N ILE A 579 17.82 29.64 17.96
CA ILE A 579 17.48 30.77 18.83
C ILE A 579 17.19 30.25 20.24
N ASP A 580 17.87 30.85 21.24
CA ASP A 580 17.54 30.64 22.63
C ASP A 580 16.29 31.45 23.02
N ILE A 581 15.21 30.73 23.38
CA ILE A 581 13.91 31.34 23.70
C ILE A 581 13.98 32.20 24.96
N ALA A 582 14.88 31.87 25.92
CA ALA A 582 15.03 32.64 27.15
C ALA A 582 15.55 34.06 26.86
N SER A 583 16.47 34.18 25.90
CA SER A 583 17.10 35.47 25.53
C SER A 583 16.34 36.22 24.42
N LEU A 584 15.31 35.64 23.80
CA LEU A 584 14.54 36.27 22.71
C LEU A 584 13.83 37.52 23.20
N THR A 585 14.16 38.69 22.65
CA THR A 585 13.53 39.97 23.01
C THR A 585 12.24 40.23 22.24
N TYR A 586 11.44 41.18 22.68
CA TYR A 586 10.25 41.65 21.97
C TYR A 586 10.61 42.15 20.56
N GLU A 587 11.69 42.92 20.43
CA GLU A 587 12.17 43.47 19.17
C GLU A 587 12.56 42.37 18.18
N ASP A 588 13.23 41.33 18.67
CA ASP A 588 13.60 40.17 17.84
C ASP A 588 12.36 39.41 17.34
N ALA A 589 11.38 39.22 18.21
CA ALA A 589 10.13 38.56 17.84
C ALA A 589 9.36 39.35 16.75
N LYS A 590 9.30 40.68 16.89
CA LYS A 590 8.67 41.56 15.88
C LYS A 590 9.42 41.51 14.55
N LYS A 591 10.74 41.54 14.58
CA LYS A 591 11.56 41.44 13.37
C LYS A 591 11.33 40.13 12.62
N ILE A 592 11.20 38.99 13.33
CA ILE A 592 10.90 37.68 12.72
C ILE A 592 9.51 37.70 12.07
N ILE A 593 8.52 38.32 12.73
CA ILE A 593 7.16 38.45 12.19
C ILE A 593 7.15 39.29 10.90
N ASP A 594 7.84 40.43 10.91
CA ASP A 594 7.91 41.35 9.77
C ASP A 594 8.62 40.73 8.59
N GLU A 595 9.76 40.06 8.78
CA GLU A 595 10.49 39.34 7.77
C GLU A 595 9.64 38.20 7.13
N ALA A 596 8.91 37.46 7.95
CA ALA A 596 8.06 36.38 7.48
C ALA A 596 6.83 36.91 6.72
N SER A 597 6.31 38.06 7.13
CA SER A 597 5.18 38.72 6.47
C SER A 597 5.58 39.32 5.11
N GLN A 598 6.76 39.92 5.00
CA GLN A 598 7.31 40.41 3.72
C GLN A 598 7.55 39.27 2.73
N LYS A 599 8.10 38.12 3.18
CA LYS A 599 8.29 36.93 2.33
C LYS A 599 6.97 36.33 1.80
N LYS A 600 5.87 36.42 2.58
CA LYS A 600 4.53 36.02 2.13
C LYS A 600 3.97 36.96 1.06
N THR A 601 4.22 38.26 1.18
CA THR A 601 3.76 39.28 0.21
C THR A 601 4.47 39.16 -1.12
N VAL A 602 5.79 38.94 -1.12
CA VAL A 602 6.62 38.73 -2.33
C VAL A 602 6.21 37.44 -3.09
N LYS A 603 5.90 36.35 -2.36
CA LYS A 603 5.38 35.11 -2.99
C LYS A 603 3.99 35.29 -3.62
N ARG A 604 3.12 36.11 -3.03
CA ARG A 604 1.79 36.42 -3.59
C ARG A 604 1.85 37.29 -4.84
N THR A 605 2.78 38.26 -4.90
CA THR A 605 2.99 39.10 -6.08
C THR A 605 3.64 38.30 -7.23
N SER A 606 4.62 37.45 -6.95
CA SER A 606 5.27 36.62 -7.98
C SER A 606 4.34 35.54 -8.57
N SER A 607 3.38 35.01 -7.78
CA SER A 607 2.36 34.08 -8.30
C SER A 607 1.28 34.79 -9.12
N ARG A 608 0.94 36.04 -8.79
CA ARG A 608 0.01 36.86 -9.57
C ARG A 608 0.58 37.35 -10.90
N THR A 609 1.89 37.64 -10.94
CA THR A 609 2.60 38.00 -12.18
C THR A 609 2.77 36.81 -13.11
N LYS A 610 3.01 35.61 -12.58
CA LYS A 610 3.06 34.36 -13.38
C LYS A 610 1.68 33.92 -13.93
N ALA A 611 0.60 34.28 -13.26
CA ALA A 611 -0.77 34.01 -13.73
C ALA A 611 -1.20 35.02 -14.83
N LYS A 612 -0.72 36.28 -14.80
CA LYS A 612 -0.99 37.28 -15.84
C LYS A 612 -0.12 37.14 -17.09
N ALA A 613 0.98 36.38 -17.06
CA ALA A 613 1.82 36.09 -18.22
C ALA A 613 1.43 34.79 -18.95
N LYS A 614 0.34 34.12 -18.51
CA LYS A 614 -0.20 32.89 -19.12
C LYS A 614 -1.68 33.01 -19.54
N SER A 615 -2.23 34.24 -19.56
CA SER A 615 -3.54 34.52 -20.15
C SER A 615 -3.37 35.16 -21.53
#